data_82a055bec8b65db1b6c67e24e058c100
#
_entry.id   82a055bec8b65db1b6c67e24e058c100
#
_cell.length_a   1.000
_cell.length_b   1.000
_cell.length_c   1.000
_cell.angle_alpha   90.00
_cell.angle_beta   90.00
_cell.angle_gamma   90.00
#
_symmetry.space_group_name_H-M   'P 1'
#
loop_
_entity.id
_entity.type
_entity.pdbx_description
1 polymer ?
#
loop_
_entity_poly.entity_id
_entity_poly.type
_entity_poly.pdbx_seq_one_letter_code
_entity_poly.pdbx_strand_id
1 'polypeptide(L)'
;MSTTNSTPPTAPLSIGEIAQRIHLIRGQRVVLDTDLAAFYGETTKRFNQQVNRNRERFPEDFMFQLNEEEFAALKLQFATLKTGRGQHRKYLQYVFTEHGAIMAATLLNSSRATELSVYVVRAFVELRGMLASNRELAVKVHSLERKVSVHERNIAELVDSMAELLATPAPPPKRSIGFVPLEDKKDRPKGVKAVRGKKAT
;
A
#
# COMPACT_ATOMS: atom_id res chain seq x y z
N MET A 1 45.41 17.03 -34.84
CA MET A 1 44.24 16.11 -34.90
C MET A 1 43.52 16.19 -33.58
N SER A 2 42.55 17.07 -33.52
CA SER A 2 41.77 17.32 -32.28
C SER A 2 40.57 16.41 -32.27
N THR A 3 40.55 15.41 -31.38
CA THR A 3 39.39 14.56 -31.16
C THR A 3 38.41 15.31 -30.26
N THR A 4 37.38 15.90 -30.87
CA THR A 4 36.23 16.42 -30.16
C THR A 4 35.43 15.26 -29.60
N ASN A 5 35.57 15.05 -28.30
CA ASN A 5 34.76 14.10 -27.54
C ASN A 5 33.38 14.73 -27.34
N SER A 6 32.49 14.55 -28.32
CA SER A 6 31.10 14.98 -28.25
C SER A 6 30.32 14.04 -27.32
N THR A 7 30.18 14.45 -26.08
CA THR A 7 29.16 13.88 -25.18
C THR A 7 27.80 14.02 -25.85
N PRO A 8 27.03 12.92 -26.02
CA PRO A 8 25.70 13.02 -26.64
C PRO A 8 24.81 13.97 -25.83
N PRO A 9 23.98 14.78 -26.46
CA PRO A 9 23.04 15.64 -25.75
C PRO A 9 22.10 14.76 -24.94
N THR A 10 22.26 14.81 -23.64
CA THR A 10 21.33 14.15 -22.72
C THR A 10 19.96 14.80 -22.93
N ALA A 11 18.99 14.04 -23.44
CA ALA A 11 17.60 14.50 -23.60
C ALA A 11 17.11 15.14 -22.30
N PRO A 12 16.29 16.18 -22.35
CA PRO A 12 15.75 16.82 -21.15
C PRO A 12 14.96 15.79 -20.34
N LEU A 13 15.39 15.58 -19.10
CA LEU A 13 14.70 14.68 -18.16
C LEU A 13 13.26 15.18 -17.93
N SER A 14 12.28 14.34 -18.19
CA SER A 14 10.89 14.66 -17.91
C SER A 14 10.58 14.47 -16.41
N ILE A 15 9.57 15.19 -15.91
CA ILE A 15 9.11 15.05 -14.53
C ILE A 15 8.69 13.59 -14.25
N GLY A 16 8.07 12.91 -15.23
CA GLY A 16 7.67 11.51 -15.11
C GLY A 16 8.85 10.56 -14.93
N GLU A 17 9.97 10.77 -15.64
CA GLU A 17 11.18 9.95 -15.48
C GLU A 17 11.82 10.14 -14.10
N ILE A 18 11.80 11.37 -13.58
CA ILE A 18 12.26 11.65 -12.21
C ILE A 18 11.33 10.99 -11.20
N ALA A 19 10.00 11.09 -11.39
CA ALA A 19 9.01 10.50 -10.50
C ALA A 19 9.17 8.97 -10.37
N GLN A 20 9.54 8.27 -11.45
CA GLN A 20 9.82 6.83 -11.45
C GLN A 20 11.06 6.44 -10.62
N ARG A 21 11.95 7.39 -10.35
CA ARG A 21 13.15 7.20 -9.53
C ARG A 21 12.97 7.62 -8.07
N ILE A 22 11.78 8.05 -7.70
CA ILE A 22 11.41 8.37 -6.33
C ILE A 22 10.80 7.14 -5.68
N HIS A 23 11.42 6.66 -4.60
CA HIS A 23 11.01 5.46 -3.87
C HIS A 23 10.37 5.82 -2.53
N LEU A 24 9.53 4.93 -2.01
CA LEU A 24 8.97 5.06 -0.66
C LEU A 24 9.76 4.16 0.29
N ILE A 25 10.55 4.77 1.20
CA ILE A 25 11.38 4.06 2.18
C ILE A 25 11.13 4.68 3.55
N ARG A 26 10.87 3.88 4.58
CA ARG A 26 10.52 4.35 5.95
C ARG A 26 9.35 5.34 5.97
N GLY A 27 8.38 5.18 5.04
CA GLY A 27 7.26 6.11 4.92
C GLY A 27 7.62 7.48 4.30
N GLN A 28 8.87 7.68 3.90
CA GLN A 28 9.36 8.90 3.25
C GLN A 28 9.64 8.66 1.77
N ARG A 29 9.37 9.66 0.94
CA ARG A 29 9.74 9.65 -0.47
C ARG A 29 11.18 10.10 -0.61
N VAL A 30 11.98 9.28 -1.28
CA VAL A 30 13.42 9.48 -1.37
C VAL A 30 13.92 9.14 -2.77
N VAL A 31 15.04 9.76 -3.15
CA VAL A 31 15.80 9.45 -4.36
C VAL A 31 17.18 8.91 -3.95
N LEU A 32 17.67 7.94 -4.70
CA LEU A 32 19.01 7.38 -4.48
C LEU A 32 20.11 8.39 -4.85
N ASP A 33 21.25 8.33 -4.16
CA ASP A 33 22.44 9.13 -4.46
C ASP A 33 22.90 8.97 -5.91
N THR A 34 22.77 7.77 -6.47
CA THR A 34 23.15 7.48 -7.86
C THR A 34 22.25 8.17 -8.86
N ASP A 35 20.93 8.19 -8.61
CA ASP A 35 19.99 8.81 -9.50
C ASP A 35 20.05 10.33 -9.39
N LEU A 36 20.18 10.84 -8.16
CA LEU A 36 20.30 12.27 -7.92
C LEU A 36 21.57 12.86 -8.54
N ALA A 37 22.70 12.14 -8.41
CA ALA A 37 23.95 12.52 -9.08
C ALA A 37 23.78 12.56 -10.62
N ALA A 38 23.13 11.53 -11.19
CA ALA A 38 22.85 11.48 -12.63
C ALA A 38 21.96 12.64 -13.08
N PHE A 39 20.93 12.98 -12.31
CA PHE A 39 20.07 14.13 -12.59
C PHE A 39 20.86 15.42 -12.63
N TYR A 40 21.74 15.65 -11.67
CA TYR A 40 22.54 16.87 -11.61
C TYR A 40 23.75 16.87 -12.53
N GLY A 41 23.94 15.78 -13.30
CA GLY A 41 25.04 15.67 -14.27
C GLY A 41 26.42 15.41 -13.64
N GLU A 42 26.42 14.85 -12.44
CA GLU A 42 27.62 14.53 -11.68
C GLU A 42 27.83 13.02 -11.58
N THR A 43 29.07 12.61 -11.33
CA THR A 43 29.36 11.23 -10.95
C THR A 43 28.95 10.99 -9.50
N THR A 44 28.44 9.80 -9.20
CA THR A 44 28.03 9.43 -7.81
C THR A 44 29.19 9.63 -6.82
N LYS A 45 30.44 9.35 -7.25
CA LYS A 45 31.61 9.53 -6.38
C LYS A 45 31.83 11.01 -6.01
N ARG A 46 31.76 11.91 -6.99
CA ARG A 46 31.94 13.35 -6.76
C ARG A 46 30.78 13.93 -5.96
N PHE A 47 29.58 13.53 -6.28
CA PHE A 47 28.38 13.91 -5.54
C PHE A 47 28.49 13.53 -4.06
N ASN A 48 28.75 12.25 -3.75
CA ASN A 48 28.88 11.79 -2.38
C ASN A 48 30.05 12.42 -1.65
N GLN A 49 31.16 12.75 -2.35
CA GLN A 49 32.26 13.46 -1.77
C GLN A 49 31.90 14.90 -1.34
N GLN A 50 31.12 15.60 -2.15
CA GLN A 50 30.63 16.94 -1.82
C GLN A 50 29.63 16.89 -0.64
N VAL A 51 28.71 15.94 -0.65
CA VAL A 51 27.74 15.73 0.45
C VAL A 51 28.48 15.44 1.76
N ASN A 52 29.46 14.53 1.73
CA ASN A 52 30.20 14.15 2.94
C ASN A 52 31.04 15.31 3.51
N ARG A 53 31.58 16.18 2.65
CA ARG A 53 32.29 17.40 3.10
C ARG A 53 31.39 18.42 3.77
N ASN A 54 30.09 18.37 3.50
CA ASN A 54 29.10 19.29 4.04
C ASN A 54 28.01 18.53 4.81
N ARG A 55 28.39 17.46 5.50
CA ARG A 55 27.48 16.55 6.18
C ARG A 55 26.53 17.25 7.17
N GLU A 56 26.99 18.30 7.79
CA GLU A 56 26.24 19.15 8.73
C GLU A 56 24.98 19.79 8.14
N ARG A 57 24.91 19.93 6.80
CA ARG A 57 23.76 20.46 6.08
C ARG A 57 22.69 19.41 5.78
N PHE A 58 22.96 18.14 6.10
CA PHE A 58 22.10 17.02 5.82
C PHE A 58 21.71 16.29 7.10
N PRO A 59 20.75 16.83 7.87
CA PRO A 59 20.18 16.11 8.99
C PRO A 59 19.44 14.83 8.53
N GLU A 60 19.02 13.97 9.45
CA GLU A 60 18.45 12.67 9.14
C GLU A 60 17.13 12.73 8.37
N ASP A 61 16.39 13.81 8.48
CA ASP A 61 15.17 14.08 7.70
C ASP A 61 15.47 14.56 6.26
N PHE A 62 16.72 14.93 5.96
CA PHE A 62 17.16 15.31 4.60
C PHE A 62 17.83 14.14 3.88
N MET A 63 18.63 13.37 4.61
CA MET A 63 19.40 12.28 4.04
C MET A 63 19.67 11.19 5.08
N PHE A 64 19.51 9.94 4.68
CA PHE A 64 19.90 8.80 5.50
C PHE A 64 20.53 7.70 4.66
N GLN A 65 21.18 6.76 5.31
CA GLN A 65 21.77 5.60 4.66
C GLN A 65 20.84 4.41 4.78
N LEU A 66 20.68 3.66 3.68
CA LEU A 66 19.90 2.42 3.67
C LEU A 66 20.60 1.36 4.51
N ASN A 67 19.82 0.50 5.15
CA ASN A 67 20.33 -0.75 5.69
C ASN A 67 20.39 -1.86 4.62
N GLU A 68 20.95 -3.02 4.95
CA GLU A 68 21.12 -4.12 3.99
C GLU A 68 19.77 -4.68 3.52
N GLU A 69 18.78 -4.75 4.41
CA GLU A 69 17.44 -5.26 4.11
C GLU A 69 16.68 -4.32 3.16
N GLU A 70 16.70 -3.03 3.46
CA GLU A 70 16.09 -2.00 2.61
C GLU A 70 16.72 -1.96 1.22
N PHE A 71 18.03 -2.08 1.17
CA PHE A 71 18.77 -2.12 -0.09
C PHE A 71 18.46 -3.39 -0.89
N ALA A 72 18.34 -4.56 -0.22
CA ALA A 72 17.96 -5.81 -0.86
C ALA A 72 16.53 -5.76 -1.41
N ALA A 73 15.57 -5.23 -0.63
CA ALA A 73 14.19 -5.03 -1.06
C ALA A 73 14.10 -4.11 -2.29
N LEU A 74 14.86 -3.03 -2.29
CA LEU A 74 14.92 -2.10 -3.42
C LEU A 74 15.48 -2.79 -4.68
N LYS A 75 16.55 -3.57 -4.53
CA LYS A 75 17.13 -4.35 -5.63
C LYS A 75 16.14 -5.32 -6.25
N LEU A 76 15.31 -6.00 -5.45
CA LEU A 76 14.30 -6.92 -5.95
C LEU A 76 13.25 -6.20 -6.82
N GLN A 77 12.86 -4.99 -6.45
CA GLN A 77 11.96 -4.16 -7.28
C GLN A 77 12.59 -3.79 -8.63
N PHE A 78 13.92 -3.61 -8.69
CA PHE A 78 14.63 -3.31 -9.93
C PHE A 78 15.04 -4.55 -10.73
N ALA A 79 15.22 -5.70 -10.11
CA ALA A 79 15.62 -6.94 -10.78
C ALA A 79 14.56 -7.41 -11.80
N THR A 80 13.31 -7.04 -11.62
CA THR A 80 12.23 -7.25 -12.60
C THR A 80 12.41 -6.40 -13.88
N LEU A 81 13.24 -5.36 -13.85
CA LEU A 81 13.39 -4.43 -14.97
C LEU A 81 14.76 -4.48 -15.68
N LYS A 82 15.81 -5.02 -15.07
CA LYS A 82 17.15 -5.17 -15.70
C LYS A 82 17.91 -6.36 -15.12
N THR A 83 17.98 -7.43 -15.87
CA THR A 83 18.97 -8.51 -15.72
C THR A 83 20.36 -8.00 -16.14
N GLY A 84 21.03 -7.28 -15.26
CA GLY A 84 22.40 -6.83 -15.40
C GLY A 84 23.26 -7.48 -14.33
N ARG A 85 24.23 -8.30 -14.76
CA ARG A 85 25.15 -9.10 -13.97
C ARG A 85 25.95 -8.21 -13.01
N GLY A 86 25.80 -8.44 -11.69
CA GLY A 86 26.83 -8.26 -10.67
C GLY A 86 27.47 -6.88 -10.50
N GLN A 87 26.94 -6.10 -9.55
CA GLN A 87 27.80 -5.25 -8.75
C GLN A 87 27.44 -5.47 -7.28
N HIS A 88 28.24 -6.28 -6.59
CA HIS A 88 28.33 -6.24 -5.14
C HIS A 88 28.88 -4.87 -4.76
N ARG A 89 28.02 -3.87 -4.61
CA ARG A 89 28.43 -2.58 -4.07
C ARG A 89 28.76 -2.79 -2.60
N LYS A 90 30.00 -2.52 -2.26
CA LYS A 90 30.59 -2.66 -0.93
C LYS A 90 30.05 -1.60 0.06
N TYR A 91 29.28 -0.63 -0.43
CA TYR A 91 28.78 0.48 0.36
C TYR A 91 27.27 0.61 0.22
N LEU A 92 26.59 0.74 1.35
CA LEU A 92 25.17 1.06 1.44
C LEU A 92 24.93 2.44 0.85
N GLN A 93 23.85 2.58 0.06
CA GLN A 93 23.52 3.80 -0.64
C GLN A 93 22.93 4.84 0.31
N TYR A 94 23.20 6.11 0.01
CA TYR A 94 22.48 7.22 0.60
C TYR A 94 21.21 7.51 -0.19
N VAL A 95 20.17 7.91 0.53
CA VAL A 95 18.91 8.38 -0.03
C VAL A 95 18.62 9.78 0.47
N PHE A 96 17.99 10.56 -0.41
CA PHE A 96 17.71 11.98 -0.19
C PHE A 96 16.20 12.20 -0.26
N THR A 97 15.65 12.88 0.73
CA THR A 97 14.27 13.37 0.69
C THR A 97 14.18 14.58 -0.27
N GLU A 98 12.97 15.11 -0.45
CA GLU A 98 12.76 16.34 -1.22
C GLU A 98 13.70 17.48 -0.76
N HIS A 99 13.76 17.69 0.56
CA HIS A 99 14.62 18.73 1.15
C HIS A 99 16.11 18.44 0.94
N GLY A 100 16.51 17.18 1.08
CA GLY A 100 17.88 16.75 0.83
C GLY A 100 18.30 16.92 -0.62
N ALA A 101 17.40 16.64 -1.57
CA ALA A 101 17.66 16.83 -2.99
C ALA A 101 17.87 18.33 -3.34
N ILE A 102 17.02 19.21 -2.80
CA ILE A 102 17.19 20.67 -2.98
C ILE A 102 18.51 21.14 -2.37
N MET A 103 18.81 20.69 -1.15
CA MET A 103 20.07 21.06 -0.48
C MET A 103 21.29 20.58 -1.30
N ALA A 104 21.23 19.38 -1.87
CA ALA A 104 22.30 18.85 -2.73
C ALA A 104 22.48 19.68 -4.01
N ALA A 105 21.40 20.14 -4.65
CA ALA A 105 21.48 21.03 -5.81
C ALA A 105 22.17 22.36 -5.47
N THR A 106 21.83 22.94 -4.32
CA THR A 106 22.44 24.18 -3.82
C THR A 106 23.93 23.97 -3.56
N LEU A 107 24.31 22.81 -3.03
CA LEU A 107 25.71 22.49 -2.74
C LEU A 107 26.56 22.32 -4.00
N LEU A 108 26.00 21.72 -5.06
CA LEU A 108 26.67 21.52 -6.34
C LEU A 108 26.88 22.83 -7.11
N ASN A 109 26.05 23.83 -6.85
CA ASN A 109 26.14 25.19 -7.42
C ASN A 109 26.47 25.23 -8.92
N SER A 110 25.83 24.32 -9.69
CA SER A 110 25.91 24.28 -11.15
C SER A 110 24.59 24.71 -11.79
N SER A 111 24.66 25.35 -12.95
CA SER A 111 23.45 25.75 -13.68
C SER A 111 22.50 24.57 -13.94
N ARG A 112 23.07 23.41 -14.28
CA ARG A 112 22.32 22.17 -14.48
C ARG A 112 21.64 21.67 -13.21
N ALA A 113 22.34 21.69 -12.08
CA ALA A 113 21.74 21.26 -10.80
C ALA A 113 20.62 22.20 -10.38
N THR A 114 20.78 23.50 -10.59
CA THR A 114 19.76 24.50 -10.31
C THR A 114 18.51 24.29 -11.19
N GLU A 115 18.69 24.11 -12.49
CA GLU A 115 17.58 23.85 -13.42
C GLU A 115 16.84 22.56 -13.08
N LEU A 116 17.56 21.45 -12.89
CA LEU A 116 16.97 20.16 -12.63
C LEU A 116 16.38 20.05 -11.23
N SER A 117 16.83 20.84 -10.25
CA SER A 117 16.22 20.88 -8.91
C SER A 117 14.73 21.26 -8.98
N VAL A 118 14.35 22.15 -9.90
CA VAL A 118 12.94 22.53 -10.12
C VAL A 118 12.12 21.32 -10.57
N TYR A 119 12.66 20.52 -11.50
CA TYR A 119 11.95 19.30 -11.98
C TYR A 119 11.87 18.25 -10.88
N VAL A 120 12.91 18.09 -10.07
CA VAL A 120 12.90 17.19 -8.91
C VAL A 120 11.83 17.59 -7.92
N VAL A 121 11.74 18.87 -7.55
CA VAL A 121 10.67 19.37 -6.66
C VAL A 121 9.29 19.12 -7.25
N ARG A 122 9.09 19.43 -8.53
CA ARG A 122 7.81 19.18 -9.21
C ARG A 122 7.41 17.71 -9.18
N ALA A 123 8.37 16.80 -9.40
CA ALA A 123 8.12 15.36 -9.32
C ALA A 123 7.68 14.92 -7.90
N PHE A 124 8.31 15.45 -6.84
CA PHE A 124 7.88 15.17 -5.48
C PHE A 124 6.47 15.71 -5.18
N VAL A 125 6.16 16.93 -5.64
CA VAL A 125 4.84 17.56 -5.48
C VAL A 125 3.76 16.76 -6.21
N GLU A 126 4.01 16.37 -7.46
CA GLU A 126 3.09 15.56 -8.28
C GLU A 126 2.79 14.22 -7.59
N LEU A 127 3.82 13.52 -7.16
CA LEU A 127 3.65 12.27 -6.43
C LEU A 127 2.90 12.45 -5.09
N ARG A 128 3.06 13.58 -4.41
CA ARG A 128 2.31 13.90 -3.19
C ARG A 128 0.81 14.08 -3.50
N GLY A 129 0.51 14.76 -4.60
CA GLY A 129 -0.86 14.95 -5.09
C GLY A 129 -1.54 13.63 -5.46
N MET A 130 -0.84 12.72 -6.14
CA MET A 130 -1.35 11.39 -6.50
C MET A 130 -1.70 10.54 -5.26
N LEU A 131 -0.93 10.63 -4.17
CA LEU A 131 -1.26 9.92 -2.94
C LEU A 131 -2.50 10.48 -2.25
N ALA A 132 -2.69 11.78 -2.28
CA ALA A 132 -3.86 12.40 -1.69
C ALA A 132 -5.13 11.95 -2.42
N SER A 133 -5.11 11.95 -3.76
CA SER A 133 -6.24 11.46 -4.58
C SER A 133 -6.49 9.96 -4.44
N ASN A 134 -5.44 9.14 -4.35
CA ASN A 134 -5.57 7.70 -4.10
C ASN A 134 -6.19 7.41 -2.72
N ARG A 135 -5.86 8.19 -1.71
CA ARG A 135 -6.46 8.05 -0.38
C ARG A 135 -7.95 8.41 -0.40
N GLU A 136 -8.34 9.45 -1.11
CA GLU A 136 -9.74 9.82 -1.30
C GLU A 136 -10.52 8.73 -2.04
N LEU A 137 -9.92 8.18 -3.11
CA LEU A 137 -10.50 7.05 -3.84
C LEU A 137 -10.66 5.81 -2.94
N ALA A 138 -9.69 5.46 -2.13
CA ALA A 138 -9.79 4.36 -1.18
C ALA A 138 -10.95 4.54 -0.19
N VAL A 139 -11.15 5.76 0.32
CA VAL A 139 -12.31 6.07 1.20
C VAL A 139 -13.62 5.90 0.45
N LYS A 140 -13.70 6.35 -0.81
CA LYS A 140 -14.91 6.18 -1.64
C LYS A 140 -15.20 4.70 -1.93
N VAL A 141 -14.18 3.92 -2.28
CA VAL A 141 -14.33 2.47 -2.50
C VAL A 141 -14.85 1.78 -1.25
N HIS A 142 -14.26 2.04 -0.09
CA HIS A 142 -14.72 1.46 1.17
C HIS A 142 -16.16 1.86 1.53
N SER A 143 -16.57 3.08 1.22
CA SER A 143 -17.96 3.53 1.40
C SER A 143 -18.93 2.80 0.48
N LEU A 144 -18.51 2.48 -0.76
CA LEU A 144 -19.29 1.71 -1.72
C LEU A 144 -19.43 0.24 -1.28
N GLU A 145 -18.35 -0.39 -0.84
CA GLU A 145 -18.35 -1.76 -0.30
C GLU A 145 -19.39 -1.89 0.84
N ARG A 146 -19.39 -0.91 1.76
CA ARG A 146 -20.37 -0.88 2.85
C ARG A 146 -21.82 -0.79 2.34
N LYS A 147 -22.07 0.04 1.32
CA LYS A 147 -23.41 0.15 0.73
C LYS A 147 -23.84 -1.15 0.04
N VAL A 148 -22.92 -1.78 -0.69
CA VAL A 148 -23.19 -3.08 -1.34
C VAL A 148 -23.55 -4.13 -0.30
N SER A 149 -22.79 -4.27 0.79
CA SER A 149 -23.09 -5.23 1.86
C SER A 149 -24.44 -4.99 2.54
N VAL A 150 -24.90 -3.74 2.65
CA VAL A 150 -26.25 -3.43 3.14
C VAL A 150 -27.32 -3.85 2.13
N HIS A 151 -27.10 -3.59 0.83
CA HIS A 151 -28.04 -4.00 -0.22
C HIS A 151 -28.15 -5.53 -0.30
N GLU A 152 -27.05 -6.27 -0.18
CA GLU A 152 -27.04 -7.72 -0.16
C GLU A 152 -27.92 -8.29 0.98
N ARG A 153 -27.82 -7.72 2.19
CA ARG A 153 -28.67 -8.11 3.32
C ARG A 153 -30.14 -7.82 3.03
N ASN A 154 -30.44 -6.62 2.55
CA ASN A 154 -31.83 -6.25 2.25
C ASN A 154 -32.45 -7.14 1.16
N ILE A 155 -31.65 -7.52 0.15
CA ILE A 155 -32.06 -8.45 -0.90
C ILE A 155 -32.31 -9.85 -0.30
N ALA A 156 -31.43 -10.33 0.57
CA ALA A 156 -31.63 -11.63 1.25
C ALA A 156 -32.91 -11.63 2.08
N GLU A 157 -33.17 -10.59 2.88
CA GLU A 157 -34.36 -10.43 3.67
C GLU A 157 -35.64 -10.40 2.78
N LEU A 158 -35.59 -9.71 1.63
CA LEU A 158 -36.70 -9.69 0.67
C LEU A 158 -36.92 -11.06 0.06
N VAL A 159 -35.88 -11.80 -0.30
CA VAL A 159 -36.01 -13.16 -0.83
C VAL A 159 -36.58 -14.10 0.20
N ASP A 160 -36.17 -14.03 1.45
CA ASP A 160 -36.71 -14.84 2.54
C ASP A 160 -38.19 -14.52 2.80
N SER A 161 -38.56 -13.23 2.81
CA SER A 161 -39.95 -12.80 2.96
C SER A 161 -40.83 -13.29 1.80
N MET A 162 -40.30 -13.25 0.58
CA MET A 162 -41.03 -13.79 -0.59
C MET A 162 -41.17 -15.32 -0.50
N ALA A 163 -40.15 -16.02 -0.06
CA ALA A 163 -40.20 -17.48 0.14
C ALA A 163 -41.26 -17.86 1.20
N GLU A 164 -41.35 -17.09 2.29
CA GLU A 164 -42.37 -17.30 3.33
C GLU A 164 -43.78 -17.06 2.81
N LEU A 165 -44.02 -16.04 2.00
CA LEU A 165 -45.32 -15.76 1.37
C LEU A 165 -45.72 -16.82 0.34
N LEU A 166 -44.74 -17.43 -0.34
CA LEU A 166 -44.98 -18.51 -1.32
C LEU A 166 -45.09 -19.90 -0.66
N ALA A 167 -44.65 -20.04 0.59
CA ALA A 167 -44.76 -21.27 1.33
C ALA A 167 -46.25 -21.60 1.54
N THR A 168 -46.77 -22.57 0.80
CA THR A 168 -48.10 -23.09 1.00
C THR A 168 -48.21 -23.65 2.42
N PRO A 169 -49.19 -23.23 3.25
CA PRO A 169 -49.31 -23.76 4.61
C PRO A 169 -49.43 -25.29 4.55
N ALA A 170 -48.59 -25.97 5.33
CA ALA A 170 -48.62 -27.40 5.41
C ALA A 170 -50.07 -27.85 5.73
N PRO A 171 -50.62 -28.83 4.99
CA PRO A 171 -51.99 -29.30 5.25
C PRO A 171 -52.06 -29.73 6.72
N PRO A 172 -53.17 -29.37 7.44
CA PRO A 172 -53.31 -29.73 8.85
C PRO A 172 -53.18 -31.26 9.00
N PRO A 173 -52.54 -31.74 10.07
CA PRO A 173 -52.34 -33.17 10.27
C PRO A 173 -53.69 -33.85 10.19
N LYS A 174 -53.84 -34.77 9.22
CA LYS A 174 -55.05 -35.56 9.05
C LYS A 174 -55.32 -36.26 10.36
N ARG A 175 -56.45 -35.94 11.02
CA ARG A 175 -56.94 -36.71 12.18
C ARG A 175 -57.13 -38.15 11.67
N SER A 176 -56.44 -39.09 12.27
CA SER A 176 -56.63 -40.51 11.97
C SER A 176 -58.05 -40.90 12.36
N ILE A 177 -58.93 -41.02 11.37
CA ILE A 177 -60.23 -41.66 11.51
C ILE A 177 -59.94 -43.16 11.36
N GLY A 178 -59.55 -43.78 12.47
CA GLY A 178 -59.28 -45.20 12.47
C GLY A 178 -59.42 -45.74 13.87
N PHE A 179 -60.15 -46.80 13.97
CA PHE A 179 -60.35 -47.65 15.15
C PHE A 179 -59.01 -47.89 15.82
N VAL A 180 -58.86 -47.43 17.05
CA VAL A 180 -57.73 -47.76 17.90
C VAL A 180 -58.02 -49.13 18.49
N PRO A 181 -57.22 -50.16 18.15
CA PRO A 181 -57.38 -51.45 18.86
C PRO A 181 -57.02 -51.26 20.32
N LEU A 182 -57.86 -51.78 21.20
CA LEU A 182 -57.70 -51.78 22.65
C LEU A 182 -56.65 -52.87 23.01
N GLU A 183 -55.35 -52.65 22.69
CA GLU A 183 -54.30 -53.50 23.23
C GLU A 183 -53.09 -52.67 23.45
N ASP A 184 -52.68 -52.68 24.69
CA ASP A 184 -51.44 -52.32 25.37
C ASP A 184 -51.48 -51.09 26.29
N LYS A 185 -52.26 -51.31 27.38
CA LYS A 185 -51.91 -50.65 28.63
C LYS A 185 -50.75 -51.39 29.30
N LYS A 186 -49.52 -51.22 28.83
CA LYS A 186 -48.29 -51.47 29.60
C LYS A 186 -47.22 -50.51 29.12
N ASP A 187 -46.92 -49.58 29.97
CA ASP A 187 -45.73 -48.80 30.23
C ASP A 187 -46.00 -47.29 30.31
N ARG A 188 -46.52 -46.94 31.49
CA ARG A 188 -46.36 -45.57 32.01
C ARG A 188 -45.04 -45.48 32.76
N PRO A 189 -44.08 -44.72 32.39
CA PRO A 189 -42.95 -44.38 33.26
C PRO A 189 -43.48 -43.47 34.37
N LYS A 190 -43.20 -43.90 35.62
CA LYS A 190 -43.52 -43.20 36.84
C LYS A 190 -42.68 -41.91 36.96
N GLY A 191 -43.38 -40.84 37.17
CA GLY A 191 -43.07 -39.71 38.04
C GLY A 191 -41.62 -39.15 38.05
N VAL A 192 -41.41 -38.00 37.36
CA VAL A 192 -40.35 -37.08 37.77
C VAL A 192 -40.97 -36.00 38.66
N LYS A 193 -40.53 -35.99 39.92
CA LYS A 193 -40.98 -35.02 40.93
C LYS A 193 -40.46 -33.61 40.58
N ALA A 194 -41.42 -32.68 40.57
CA ALA A 194 -41.12 -31.25 40.51
C ALA A 194 -40.27 -30.80 41.71
N VAL A 195 -39.10 -30.29 41.47
CA VAL A 195 -38.29 -29.59 42.45
C VAL A 195 -38.71 -28.13 42.50
N ARG A 196 -39.32 -27.80 43.65
CA ARG A 196 -39.72 -26.44 44.03
C ARG A 196 -38.48 -25.63 44.36
N GLY A 197 -38.08 -24.69 43.51
CA GLY A 197 -37.04 -23.74 43.83
C GLY A 197 -37.50 -22.71 44.84
N LYS A 198 -36.77 -22.61 45.95
CA LYS A 198 -36.91 -21.58 46.97
C LYS A 198 -36.42 -20.24 46.49
N LYS A 199 -37.27 -19.20 46.68
CA LYS A 199 -36.82 -17.79 46.79
C LYS A 199 -35.97 -17.62 48.05
N ALA A 200 -34.89 -16.88 47.96
CA ALA A 200 -34.26 -16.11 49.03
C ALA A 200 -33.65 -14.87 48.38
N THR A 201 -34.13 -13.81 48.82
CA THR A 201 -33.74 -12.56 49.45
C THR A 201 -32.55 -11.87 48.72
#